data_e1ca182c446a8b5ba0302a2dcad873f9
#
_entry.id   e1ca182c446a8b5ba0302a2dcad873f9
#
_cell.length_a   1.000
_cell.length_b   1.000
_cell.length_c   1.000
_cell.angle_alpha   90.00
_cell.angle_beta   90.00
_cell.angle_gamma   90.00
#
_symmetry.space_group_name_H-M   'P 1'
#
loop_
_entity.id
_entity.type
_entity.pdbx_description
1 polymer ?
#
loop_
_entity_poly.entity_id
_entity_poly.type
_entity_poly.pdbx_seq_one_letter_code
_entity_poly.pdbx_strand_id
1 'polypeptide(L)'
;MAIAISFDRREATSRFVALTRSRHARIADDMAMLRTAAALTRDLNSPRPEVYWVDLVTSCLVGYTALALAMSLASPVLAVIAGAVAILALYRAGSFIHELTHIKHSAVAGFRLGWNLLIGIPMMVPSFMYEGVHNLHHARTRYGTPDDPEYLPLALMKPWSLPLFIGASLLAPIALLIRFAVLSPLAALFPSVQTVVVARYSALSINHAFSRRAPEGALWTQWQLSSAVTSIWAIALLAMVATGVVPLRAFLIFLAVGSGVAVINQVRTLVAHLWENDGEVMTVTAQYLDSVNVPPPALLPVLWAPVGLRYHALHHLLPGLPYHALPEAHRRLSRALGAGSLYQRANYRGLFGLVDRIIRSTMLR
;
A
#
# COMPACT_ATOMS: atom_id res chain seq x y z
N MET A 1 -29.15 8.03 38.09
CA MET A 1 -30.12 8.23 36.98
C MET A 1 -29.41 8.72 35.71
N ALA A 2 -28.29 8.09 35.31
CA ALA A 2 -27.48 8.50 34.15
C ALA A 2 -27.14 7.35 33.19
N ILE A 3 -27.74 6.17 33.34
CA ILE A 3 -27.38 4.96 32.55
C ILE A 3 -28.44 4.62 31.47
N ALA A 4 -29.64 5.19 31.54
CA ALA A 4 -30.75 4.83 30.63
C ALA A 4 -30.72 5.54 29.25
N ILE A 5 -29.92 6.58 29.04
CA ILE A 5 -29.97 7.37 27.79
C ILE A 5 -28.96 6.85 26.73
N SER A 6 -28.04 5.94 27.09
CA SER A 6 -27.01 5.46 26.15
C SER A 6 -27.46 4.29 25.28
N PHE A 7 -28.54 3.57 25.61
CA PHE A 7 -28.95 2.36 24.91
C PHE A 7 -29.69 2.64 23.60
N ASP A 8 -30.50 3.70 23.56
CA ASP A 8 -31.36 3.99 22.40
C ASP A 8 -30.55 4.56 21.19
N ARG A 9 -29.49 5.34 21.44
CA ARG A 9 -28.59 5.82 20.38
C ARG A 9 -27.75 4.71 19.73
N ARG A 10 -27.39 3.68 20.47
CA ARG A 10 -26.66 2.53 19.93
C ARG A 10 -27.52 1.65 19.03
N GLU A 11 -28.78 1.45 19.37
CA GLU A 11 -29.72 0.66 18.52
C GLU A 11 -30.11 1.41 17.24
N ALA A 12 -30.37 2.71 17.30
CA ALA A 12 -30.68 3.53 16.13
C ALA A 12 -29.49 3.62 15.17
N THR A 13 -28.27 3.82 15.70
CA THR A 13 -27.03 3.83 14.92
C THR A 13 -26.76 2.44 14.34
N SER A 14 -26.96 1.36 15.11
CA SER A 14 -26.83 -0.02 14.66
C SER A 14 -27.81 -0.38 13.54
N ARG A 15 -29.08 0.05 13.60
CA ARG A 15 -30.07 -0.18 12.53
C ARG A 15 -29.78 0.62 11.26
N PHE A 16 -29.34 1.86 11.37
CA PHE A 16 -28.97 2.68 10.21
C PHE A 16 -27.68 2.17 9.54
N VAL A 17 -26.69 1.78 10.32
CA VAL A 17 -25.48 1.08 9.86
C VAL A 17 -25.83 -0.27 9.23
N ALA A 18 -26.75 -1.05 9.81
CA ALA A 18 -27.22 -2.31 9.24
C ALA A 18 -27.94 -2.14 7.88
N LEU A 19 -28.65 -1.03 7.66
CA LEU A 19 -29.29 -0.72 6.38
C LEU A 19 -28.30 -0.26 5.29
N THR A 20 -27.21 0.39 5.68
CA THR A 20 -26.11 0.79 4.77
C THR A 20 -25.16 -0.39 4.49
N ARG A 21 -24.95 -1.28 5.47
CA ARG A 21 -24.15 -2.52 5.41
C ARG A 21 -24.51 -3.42 4.23
N SER A 22 -25.77 -3.42 3.82
CA SER A 22 -26.27 -4.44 2.90
C SER A 22 -26.12 -4.10 1.41
N ARG A 23 -25.67 -2.90 1.04
CA ARG A 23 -25.68 -2.49 -0.38
C ARG A 23 -24.59 -3.13 -1.22
N HIS A 24 -23.35 -3.21 -0.73
CA HIS A 24 -22.22 -3.77 -1.50
C HIS A 24 -22.12 -5.30 -1.36
N ALA A 25 -22.22 -5.85 -0.16
CA ALA A 25 -22.13 -7.29 0.06
C ALA A 25 -23.22 -8.11 -0.67
N ARG A 26 -24.36 -7.49 -1.02
CA ARG A 26 -25.46 -8.13 -1.78
C ARG A 26 -25.37 -8.00 -3.29
N ILE A 27 -24.34 -7.35 -3.84
CA ILE A 27 -24.16 -7.27 -5.28
C ILE A 27 -23.69 -8.63 -5.79
N ALA A 28 -24.50 -9.26 -6.64
CA ALA A 28 -24.11 -10.50 -7.31
C ALA A 28 -22.97 -10.25 -8.30
N ASP A 29 -22.19 -11.29 -8.60
CA ASP A 29 -21.15 -11.19 -9.61
C ASP A 29 -21.74 -10.90 -10.99
N ASP A 30 -21.24 -9.84 -11.63
CA ASP A 30 -21.51 -9.54 -13.05
C ASP A 30 -20.66 -10.46 -13.92
N MET A 31 -21.21 -11.64 -14.22
CA MET A 31 -20.51 -12.66 -14.99
C MET A 31 -20.19 -12.21 -16.41
N ALA A 32 -20.93 -11.27 -16.99
CA ALA A 32 -20.62 -10.70 -18.30
C ALA A 32 -19.36 -9.84 -18.23
N MET A 33 -19.26 -8.95 -17.24
CA MET A 33 -18.07 -8.14 -16.97
C MET A 33 -16.86 -9.03 -16.70
N LEU A 34 -16.96 -10.04 -15.83
CA LEU A 34 -15.86 -10.92 -15.44
C LEU A 34 -15.33 -11.71 -16.64
N ARG A 35 -16.22 -12.31 -17.44
CA ARG A 35 -15.81 -13.05 -18.66
C ARG A 35 -15.18 -12.15 -19.70
N THR A 36 -15.76 -10.97 -19.93
CA THR A 36 -15.21 -9.99 -20.87
C THR A 36 -13.83 -9.51 -20.44
N ALA A 37 -13.64 -9.25 -19.13
CA ALA A 37 -12.35 -8.86 -18.58
C ALA A 37 -11.29 -9.96 -18.83
N ALA A 38 -11.58 -11.19 -18.49
CA ALA A 38 -10.67 -12.31 -18.71
C ALA A 38 -10.35 -12.56 -20.19
N ALA A 39 -11.35 -12.44 -21.08
CA ALA A 39 -11.16 -12.69 -22.52
C ALA A 39 -10.31 -11.59 -23.18
N LEU A 40 -10.59 -10.32 -22.89
CA LEU A 40 -9.94 -9.18 -23.56
C LEU A 40 -8.53 -8.87 -23.05
N THR A 41 -8.09 -9.50 -21.96
CA THR A 41 -6.77 -9.23 -21.35
C THR A 41 -5.84 -10.44 -21.36
N ARG A 42 -6.25 -11.55 -21.95
CA ARG A 42 -5.46 -12.80 -21.94
C ARG A 42 -4.05 -12.60 -22.53
N ASP A 43 -3.93 -11.82 -23.59
CA ASP A 43 -2.67 -11.50 -24.26
C ASP A 43 -1.80 -10.50 -23.49
N LEU A 44 -2.32 -9.87 -22.46
CA LEU A 44 -1.65 -8.84 -21.67
C LEU A 44 -0.99 -9.37 -20.38
N ASN A 45 -1.13 -10.65 -20.08
CA ASN A 45 -0.71 -11.23 -18.80
C ASN A 45 0.81 -11.46 -18.67
N SER A 46 1.58 -11.20 -19.71
CA SER A 46 3.03 -11.41 -19.67
C SER A 46 3.77 -10.16 -19.20
N PRO A 47 4.47 -10.21 -18.06
CA PRO A 47 5.31 -9.10 -17.63
C PRO A 47 6.49 -8.94 -18.58
N ARG A 48 6.90 -7.70 -18.82
CA ARG A 48 8.02 -7.30 -19.67
C ARG A 48 9.21 -6.92 -18.79
N PRO A 49 10.21 -7.79 -18.63
CA PRO A 49 11.32 -7.57 -17.68
C PRO A 49 12.05 -6.25 -17.88
N GLU A 50 12.26 -5.85 -19.15
CA GLU A 50 12.92 -4.59 -19.49
C GLU A 50 12.15 -3.37 -18.95
N VAL A 51 10.82 -3.40 -18.96
CA VAL A 51 9.99 -2.31 -18.44
C VAL A 51 10.14 -2.21 -16.92
N TYR A 52 10.12 -3.34 -16.23
CA TYR A 52 10.31 -3.39 -14.77
C TYR A 52 11.68 -2.86 -14.35
N TRP A 53 12.75 -3.34 -15.00
CA TRP A 53 14.10 -2.94 -14.65
C TRP A 53 14.40 -1.48 -14.98
N VAL A 54 14.03 -1.02 -16.18
CA VAL A 54 14.25 0.37 -16.57
C VAL A 54 13.51 1.33 -15.64
N ASP A 55 12.25 1.05 -15.34
CA ASP A 55 11.44 1.91 -14.46
C ASP A 55 12.00 1.92 -13.03
N LEU A 56 12.34 0.77 -12.45
CA LEU A 56 12.92 0.69 -11.11
C LEU A 56 14.26 1.42 -11.04
N VAL A 57 15.20 1.12 -11.95
CA VAL A 57 16.55 1.70 -11.92
C VAL A 57 16.50 3.20 -12.13
N THR A 58 15.70 3.68 -13.08
CA THR A 58 15.53 5.12 -13.32
C THR A 58 14.93 5.82 -12.09
N SER A 59 13.90 5.23 -11.49
CA SER A 59 13.29 5.78 -10.28
C SER A 59 14.27 5.84 -9.10
N CYS A 60 15.09 4.80 -8.93
CA CYS A 60 16.15 4.79 -7.90
C CYS A 60 17.24 5.83 -8.17
N LEU A 61 17.73 5.93 -9.41
CA LEU A 61 18.75 6.91 -9.78
C LEU A 61 18.27 8.34 -9.53
N VAL A 62 17.09 8.69 -10.00
CA VAL A 62 16.49 10.01 -9.76
C VAL A 62 16.27 10.24 -8.27
N GLY A 63 15.71 9.27 -7.56
CA GLY A 63 15.40 9.39 -6.15
C GLY A 63 16.62 9.58 -5.26
N TYR A 64 17.65 8.75 -5.42
CA TYR A 64 18.87 8.86 -4.61
C TYR A 64 19.74 10.06 -5.00
N THR A 65 19.79 10.43 -6.29
CA THR A 65 20.47 11.67 -6.71
C THR A 65 19.78 12.89 -6.07
N ALA A 66 18.45 12.95 -6.14
CA ALA A 66 17.70 14.03 -5.53
C ALA A 66 17.84 14.06 -4.00
N LEU A 67 17.88 12.89 -3.34
CA LEU A 67 18.13 12.78 -1.91
C LEU A 67 19.53 13.31 -1.54
N ALA A 68 20.57 12.92 -2.29
CA ALA A 68 21.93 13.41 -2.09
C ALA A 68 22.01 14.94 -2.28
N LEU A 69 21.33 15.48 -3.28
CA LEU A 69 21.23 16.93 -3.49
C LEU A 69 20.49 17.61 -2.32
N ALA A 70 19.39 17.05 -1.82
CA ALA A 70 18.69 17.59 -0.67
C ALA A 70 19.58 17.67 0.59
N MET A 71 20.49 16.70 0.77
CA MET A 71 21.43 16.65 1.89
C MET A 71 22.59 17.64 1.75
N SER A 72 23.06 17.90 0.52
CA SER A 72 24.29 18.66 0.24
C SER A 72 24.07 20.12 -0.10
N LEU A 73 22.90 20.49 -0.65
CA LEU A 73 22.62 21.87 -1.06
C LEU A 73 22.55 22.84 0.12
N ALA A 74 23.23 23.98 -0.02
CA ALA A 74 23.21 25.07 0.97
C ALA A 74 21.90 25.88 0.92
N SER A 75 21.30 26.03 -0.26
CA SER A 75 20.01 26.71 -0.42
C SER A 75 18.86 25.89 0.15
N PRO A 76 18.11 26.38 1.17
CA PRO A 76 16.98 25.65 1.73
C PRO A 76 15.88 25.38 0.70
N VAL A 77 15.63 26.32 -0.20
CA VAL A 77 14.60 26.19 -1.24
C VAL A 77 14.95 25.06 -2.21
N LEU A 78 16.20 25.03 -2.70
CA LEU A 78 16.65 23.97 -3.60
C LEU A 78 16.70 22.60 -2.89
N ALA A 79 17.08 22.57 -1.61
CA ALA A 79 17.07 21.36 -0.81
C ALA A 79 15.64 20.80 -0.63
N VAL A 80 14.64 21.66 -0.40
CA VAL A 80 13.23 21.26 -0.32
C VAL A 80 12.72 20.74 -1.67
N ILE A 81 13.04 21.41 -2.77
CA ILE A 81 12.68 20.94 -4.12
C ILE A 81 13.29 19.58 -4.41
N ALA A 82 14.59 19.41 -4.13
CA ALA A 82 15.28 18.13 -4.29
C ALA A 82 14.65 17.05 -3.40
N GLY A 83 14.32 17.38 -2.15
CA GLY A 83 13.58 16.48 -1.24
C GLY A 83 12.23 16.03 -1.78
N ALA A 84 11.47 16.96 -2.38
CA ALA A 84 10.18 16.62 -3.00
C ALA A 84 10.35 15.67 -4.21
N VAL A 85 11.37 15.89 -5.05
CA VAL A 85 11.70 14.97 -6.15
C VAL A 85 12.14 13.61 -5.61
N ALA A 86 12.97 13.58 -4.55
CA ALA A 86 13.38 12.34 -3.90
C ALA A 86 12.18 11.55 -3.37
N ILE A 87 11.24 12.20 -2.69
CA ILE A 87 10.01 11.59 -2.18
C ILE A 87 9.22 10.93 -3.33
N LEU A 88 8.96 11.64 -4.41
CA LEU A 88 8.16 11.13 -5.52
C LEU A 88 8.84 9.97 -6.24
N ALA A 89 10.14 10.07 -6.50
CA ALA A 89 10.89 9.04 -7.21
C ALA A 89 11.11 7.78 -6.35
N LEU A 90 11.45 7.92 -5.07
CA LEU A 90 11.59 6.79 -4.14
C LEU A 90 10.24 6.15 -3.82
N TYR A 91 9.17 6.94 -3.74
CA TYR A 91 7.81 6.40 -3.63
C TYR A 91 7.45 5.54 -4.85
N ARG A 92 7.77 6.02 -6.08
CA ARG A 92 7.57 5.22 -7.29
C ARG A 92 8.36 3.92 -7.24
N ALA A 93 9.64 3.97 -6.90
CA ALA A 93 10.48 2.78 -6.76
C ALA A 93 9.97 1.84 -5.65
N GLY A 94 9.53 2.39 -4.53
CA GLY A 94 8.93 1.64 -3.42
C GLY A 94 7.64 0.93 -3.82
N SER A 95 6.83 1.56 -4.68
CA SER A 95 5.53 1.01 -5.12
C SER A 95 5.65 -0.32 -5.87
N PHE A 96 6.82 -0.69 -6.39
CA PHE A 96 7.06 -2.01 -6.97
C PHE A 96 6.93 -3.17 -5.96
N ILE A 97 6.93 -2.90 -4.65
CA ILE A 97 6.64 -3.92 -3.65
C ILE A 97 5.27 -4.58 -3.89
N HIS A 98 4.31 -3.81 -4.41
CA HIS A 98 3.00 -4.30 -4.78
C HIS A 98 3.09 -5.29 -5.96
N GLU A 99 3.84 -4.97 -7.01
CA GLU A 99 4.05 -5.86 -8.15
C GLU A 99 4.75 -7.18 -7.75
N LEU A 100 5.71 -7.13 -6.80
CA LEU A 100 6.39 -8.32 -6.29
C LEU A 100 5.44 -9.36 -5.68
N THR A 101 4.26 -8.97 -5.23
CA THR A 101 3.27 -9.88 -4.66
C THR A 101 2.43 -10.60 -5.72
N HIS A 102 2.36 -10.06 -6.93
CA HIS A 102 1.47 -10.55 -8.00
C HIS A 102 2.21 -11.24 -9.14
N ILE A 103 3.43 -10.82 -9.46
CA ILE A 103 4.22 -11.44 -10.52
C ILE A 103 4.94 -12.70 -10.02
N LYS A 104 5.05 -13.72 -10.87
CA LYS A 104 5.94 -14.84 -10.60
C LYS A 104 7.38 -14.36 -10.61
N HIS A 105 8.17 -14.68 -9.58
CA HIS A 105 9.56 -14.22 -9.46
C HIS A 105 10.44 -14.67 -10.64
N SER A 106 10.10 -15.81 -11.27
CA SER A 106 10.78 -16.30 -12.46
C SER A 106 10.47 -15.51 -13.73
N ALA A 107 9.36 -14.75 -13.76
CA ALA A 107 8.96 -13.99 -14.94
C ALA A 107 9.78 -12.70 -15.12
N VAL A 108 10.33 -12.14 -14.02
CA VAL A 108 11.28 -11.02 -14.05
C VAL A 108 12.49 -11.43 -13.20
N ALA A 109 13.46 -12.11 -13.82
CA ALA A 109 14.59 -12.69 -13.13
C ALA A 109 15.38 -11.66 -12.32
N GLY A 110 15.70 -11.98 -11.07
CA GLY A 110 16.49 -11.14 -10.16
C GLY A 110 15.77 -9.89 -9.62
N PHE A 111 14.58 -9.55 -10.12
CA PHE A 111 13.90 -8.27 -9.80
C PHE A 111 13.60 -8.14 -8.30
N ARG A 112 13.13 -9.21 -7.63
CA ARG A 112 12.91 -9.23 -6.18
C ARG A 112 14.19 -8.92 -5.40
N LEU A 113 15.31 -9.54 -5.77
CA LEU A 113 16.60 -9.28 -5.13
C LEU A 113 17.05 -7.83 -5.39
N GLY A 114 17.01 -7.38 -6.66
CA GLY A 114 17.36 -6.03 -7.04
C GLY A 114 16.53 -4.98 -6.33
N TRP A 115 15.21 -5.17 -6.23
CA TRP A 115 14.33 -4.27 -5.50
C TRP A 115 14.69 -4.22 -4.01
N ASN A 116 14.94 -5.37 -3.37
CA ASN A 116 15.36 -5.40 -1.95
C ASN A 116 16.68 -4.67 -1.73
N LEU A 117 17.67 -4.84 -2.63
CA LEU A 117 18.97 -4.16 -2.51
C LEU A 117 18.86 -2.65 -2.77
N LEU A 118 18.04 -2.24 -3.74
CA LEU A 118 17.94 -0.85 -4.16
C LEU A 118 16.97 -0.03 -3.30
N ILE A 119 15.91 -0.63 -2.78
CA ILE A 119 14.85 0.07 -2.04
C ILE A 119 14.55 -0.60 -0.71
N GLY A 120 14.26 -1.91 -0.70
CA GLY A 120 13.73 -2.59 0.48
C GLY A 120 14.65 -2.47 1.70
N ILE A 121 15.93 -2.80 1.55
CA ILE A 121 16.93 -2.70 2.64
C ILE A 121 17.28 -1.24 2.95
N PRO A 122 17.65 -0.38 1.96
CA PRO A 122 17.97 1.01 2.24
C PRO A 122 16.85 1.79 2.94
N MET A 123 15.60 1.56 2.56
CA MET A 123 14.43 2.22 3.18
C MET A 123 13.86 1.43 4.36
N MET A 124 14.48 0.31 4.76
CA MET A 124 14.05 -0.57 5.86
C MET A 124 12.64 -1.16 5.67
N VAL A 125 12.25 -1.42 4.42
CA VAL A 125 10.99 -2.04 4.04
C VAL A 125 11.25 -3.27 3.17
N PRO A 126 11.97 -4.31 3.66
CA PRO A 126 12.24 -5.49 2.85
C PRO A 126 10.95 -6.18 2.39
N SER A 127 10.96 -6.72 1.17
CA SER A 127 9.76 -7.21 0.48
C SER A 127 8.95 -8.24 1.26
N PHE A 128 9.61 -9.03 2.13
CA PHE A 128 8.91 -10.00 2.96
C PHE A 128 7.83 -9.37 3.86
N MET A 129 7.95 -8.09 4.20
CA MET A 129 6.94 -7.40 5.02
C MET A 129 5.60 -7.22 4.30
N TYR A 130 5.58 -7.35 2.99
CA TYR A 130 4.38 -7.20 2.17
C TYR A 130 3.97 -8.48 1.43
N GLU A 131 4.94 -9.25 0.97
CA GLU A 131 4.71 -10.54 0.31
C GLU A 131 3.93 -11.50 1.21
N GLY A 132 2.87 -12.12 0.67
CA GLY A 132 1.96 -12.97 1.42
C GLY A 132 0.98 -12.23 2.35
N VAL A 133 1.16 -10.92 2.59
CA VAL A 133 0.18 -10.08 3.29
C VAL A 133 -0.84 -9.57 2.30
N HIS A 134 -0.38 -8.92 1.23
CA HIS A 134 -1.24 -8.36 0.18
C HIS A 134 -2.06 -9.43 -0.55
N ASN A 135 -1.53 -10.64 -0.70
CA ASN A 135 -2.29 -11.75 -1.27
C ASN A 135 -3.52 -12.14 -0.43
N LEU A 136 -3.49 -11.92 0.89
CA LEU A 136 -4.65 -12.13 1.76
C LEU A 136 -5.73 -11.08 1.51
N HIS A 137 -5.31 -9.83 1.25
CA HIS A 137 -6.23 -8.76 0.86
C HIS A 137 -6.96 -9.07 -0.46
N HIS A 138 -6.28 -9.67 -1.44
CA HIS A 138 -6.92 -10.12 -2.69
C HIS A 138 -7.73 -11.43 -2.57
N ALA A 139 -7.62 -12.13 -1.43
CA ALA A 139 -8.33 -13.38 -1.25
C ALA A 139 -9.84 -13.14 -1.14
N ARG A 140 -10.63 -13.76 -2.05
CA ARG A 140 -12.09 -13.58 -2.16
C ARG A 140 -12.84 -13.71 -0.84
N THR A 141 -12.37 -14.57 0.06
CA THR A 141 -13.01 -14.84 1.35
C THR A 141 -12.53 -13.92 2.47
N ARG A 142 -11.54 -13.05 2.22
CA ARG A 142 -10.92 -12.21 3.25
C ARG A 142 -11.09 -10.72 3.01
N TYR A 143 -11.15 -10.29 1.74
CA TYR A 143 -11.26 -8.88 1.39
C TYR A 143 -12.39 -8.20 2.19
N GLY A 144 -12.03 -7.13 2.89
CA GLY A 144 -12.96 -6.33 3.67
C GLY A 144 -13.48 -6.98 4.94
N THR A 145 -13.03 -8.20 5.29
CA THR A 145 -13.37 -8.88 6.55
C THR A 145 -12.40 -8.50 7.67
N PRO A 146 -12.66 -8.84 8.95
CA PRO A 146 -11.71 -8.63 10.05
C PRO A 146 -10.35 -9.31 9.86
N ASP A 147 -10.28 -10.33 9.00
CA ASP A 147 -9.04 -11.07 8.70
C ASP A 147 -8.23 -10.43 7.56
N ASP A 148 -8.73 -9.36 6.95
CA ASP A 148 -8.02 -8.62 5.91
C ASP A 148 -6.94 -7.71 6.52
N PRO A 149 -5.64 -7.91 6.21
CA PRO A 149 -4.57 -7.09 6.74
C PRO A 149 -4.59 -5.64 6.25
N GLU A 150 -5.22 -5.37 5.09
CA GLU A 150 -5.16 -4.08 4.41
C GLU A 150 -6.54 -3.41 4.31
N TYR A 151 -7.50 -3.83 5.11
CA TYR A 151 -8.82 -3.22 5.13
C TYR A 151 -9.22 -2.76 6.55
N LEU A 152 -9.77 -1.56 6.62
CA LEU A 152 -10.45 -1.00 7.77
C LEU A 152 -11.76 -0.40 7.29
N PRO A 153 -12.88 -0.53 8.01
CA PRO A 153 -14.14 0.08 7.62
C PRO A 153 -14.12 1.60 7.91
N LEU A 154 -13.18 2.34 7.30
CA LEU A 154 -12.93 3.76 7.62
C LEU A 154 -14.16 4.64 7.43
N ALA A 155 -15.00 4.34 6.43
CA ALA A 155 -16.25 5.05 6.22
C ALA A 155 -17.25 4.90 7.37
N LEU A 156 -17.07 3.88 8.23
CA LEU A 156 -17.94 3.56 9.36
C LEU A 156 -17.28 3.89 10.71
N MET A 157 -16.01 4.30 10.70
CA MET A 157 -15.24 4.63 11.90
C MET A 157 -15.51 6.08 12.35
N LYS A 158 -14.95 6.45 13.50
CA LYS A 158 -15.06 7.82 14.02
C LYS A 158 -14.28 8.81 13.14
N PRO A 159 -14.72 10.08 13.01
CA PRO A 159 -14.10 11.07 12.13
C PRO A 159 -12.60 11.27 12.34
N TRP A 160 -12.11 11.24 13.59
CA TRP A 160 -10.70 11.41 13.91
C TRP A 160 -9.81 10.24 13.41
N SER A 161 -10.40 9.12 12.96
CA SER A 161 -9.65 7.99 12.37
C SER A 161 -8.91 8.40 11.10
N LEU A 162 -9.46 9.29 10.28
CA LEU A 162 -8.83 9.72 9.03
C LEU A 162 -7.52 10.51 9.26
N PRO A 163 -7.51 11.60 10.06
CA PRO A 163 -6.27 12.30 10.34
C PRO A 163 -5.25 11.42 11.08
N LEU A 164 -5.69 10.51 11.97
CA LEU A 164 -4.81 9.57 12.64
C LEU A 164 -4.22 8.56 11.65
N PHE A 165 -5.03 8.04 10.72
CA PHE A 165 -4.60 7.12 9.68
C PHE A 165 -3.47 7.69 8.82
N ILE A 166 -3.57 8.98 8.44
CA ILE A 166 -2.51 9.66 7.68
C ILE A 166 -1.34 10.05 8.61
N GLY A 167 -1.63 10.64 9.77
CA GLY A 167 -0.62 11.19 10.68
C GLY A 167 0.34 10.13 11.22
N ALA A 168 -0.15 8.92 11.49
CA ALA A 168 0.68 7.82 11.97
C ALA A 168 1.81 7.46 10.98
N SER A 169 1.58 7.64 9.67
CA SER A 169 2.58 7.34 8.64
C SER A 169 3.83 8.25 8.70
N LEU A 170 3.72 9.44 9.31
CA LEU A 170 4.87 10.32 9.55
C LEU A 170 5.94 9.66 10.42
N LEU A 171 5.53 8.78 11.33
CA LEU A 171 6.42 8.08 12.25
C LEU A 171 6.97 6.77 11.67
N ALA A 172 6.56 6.37 10.47
CA ALA A 172 6.95 5.09 9.87
C ALA A 172 8.48 4.87 9.80
N PRO A 173 9.33 5.85 9.38
CA PRO A 173 10.78 5.64 9.35
C PRO A 173 11.37 5.38 10.75
N ILE A 174 10.87 6.05 11.76
CA ILE A 174 11.30 5.85 13.15
C ILE A 174 10.87 4.46 13.64
N ALA A 175 9.63 4.07 13.37
CA ALA A 175 9.13 2.74 13.73
C ALA A 175 9.93 1.63 13.04
N LEU A 176 10.32 1.82 11.77
CA LEU A 176 11.17 0.88 11.02
C LEU A 176 12.59 0.83 11.58
N LEU A 177 13.18 1.96 11.97
CA LEU A 177 14.47 1.99 12.67
C LEU A 177 14.40 1.18 13.97
N ILE A 178 13.39 1.40 14.81
CA ILE A 178 13.19 0.63 16.05
C ILE A 178 12.99 -0.85 15.71
N ARG A 179 12.18 -1.15 14.69
CA ARG A 179 11.91 -2.52 14.24
C ARG A 179 13.20 -3.26 13.86
N PHE A 180 14.10 -2.62 13.13
CA PHE A 180 15.31 -3.31 12.63
C PHE A 180 16.54 -3.09 13.49
N ALA A 181 16.76 -1.93 14.09
CA ALA A 181 17.93 -1.71 14.95
C ALA A 181 17.76 -2.27 16.38
N VAL A 182 16.53 -2.46 16.84
CA VAL A 182 16.28 -2.92 18.24
C VAL A 182 15.52 -4.23 18.27
N LEU A 183 14.30 -4.28 17.69
CA LEU A 183 13.44 -5.46 17.83
C LEU A 183 13.98 -6.68 17.07
N SER A 184 14.65 -6.52 15.93
CA SER A 184 15.23 -7.63 15.19
C SER A 184 16.39 -8.31 15.93
N PRO A 185 17.40 -7.59 16.47
CA PRO A 185 18.42 -8.20 17.31
C PRO A 185 17.85 -8.89 18.54
N LEU A 186 16.91 -8.26 19.22
CA LEU A 186 16.25 -8.88 20.39
C LEU A 186 15.47 -10.15 20.02
N ALA A 187 14.80 -10.15 18.87
CA ALA A 187 14.09 -11.32 18.36
C ALA A 187 15.04 -12.47 17.97
N ALA A 188 16.26 -12.17 17.57
CA ALA A 188 17.28 -13.19 17.30
C ALA A 188 17.81 -13.85 18.59
N LEU A 189 17.78 -13.13 19.70
CA LEU A 189 18.27 -13.62 21.00
C LEU A 189 17.16 -14.27 21.85
N PHE A 190 15.93 -13.81 21.72
CA PHE A 190 14.81 -14.21 22.59
C PHE A 190 13.62 -14.74 21.78
N PRO A 191 13.29 -16.06 21.88
CA PRO A 191 12.17 -16.64 21.12
C PRO A 191 10.81 -16.01 21.42
N SER A 192 10.56 -15.56 22.65
CA SER A 192 9.33 -14.85 23.00
C SER A 192 9.19 -13.51 22.26
N VAL A 193 10.28 -12.75 22.13
CA VAL A 193 10.31 -11.52 21.34
C VAL A 193 10.12 -11.83 19.86
N GLN A 194 10.76 -12.89 19.36
CA GLN A 194 10.61 -13.32 17.96
C GLN A 194 9.13 -13.58 17.62
N THR A 195 8.41 -14.30 18.49
CA THR A 195 6.98 -14.57 18.28
C THR A 195 6.17 -13.28 18.16
N VAL A 196 6.40 -12.31 19.04
CA VAL A 196 5.71 -11.01 18.99
C VAL A 196 6.09 -10.21 17.75
N VAL A 197 7.38 -10.17 17.41
CA VAL A 197 7.90 -9.43 16.25
C VAL A 197 7.36 -10.01 14.95
N VAL A 198 7.28 -11.33 14.81
CA VAL A 198 6.68 -11.97 13.64
C VAL A 198 5.19 -11.65 13.57
N ALA A 199 4.47 -11.81 14.67
CA ALA A 199 3.02 -11.67 14.70
C ALA A 199 2.56 -10.22 14.45
N ARG A 200 3.28 -9.21 14.99
CA ARG A 200 2.80 -7.82 15.06
C ARG A 200 3.61 -6.81 14.24
N TYR A 201 4.90 -7.09 13.97
CA TYR A 201 5.84 -6.14 13.40
C TYR A 201 6.54 -6.66 12.13
N SER A 202 5.99 -7.69 11.48
CA SER A 202 6.54 -8.27 10.24
C SER A 202 5.61 -8.13 9.03
N ALA A 203 4.57 -7.31 9.14
CA ALA A 203 3.62 -7.01 8.06
C ALA A 203 3.45 -5.50 7.87
N LEU A 204 3.37 -5.06 6.62
CA LEU A 204 2.85 -3.75 6.28
C LEU A 204 1.31 -3.86 6.25
N SER A 205 0.71 -3.83 7.42
CA SER A 205 -0.74 -3.97 7.61
C SER A 205 -1.30 -2.70 8.22
N ILE A 206 -2.48 -2.28 7.76
CA ILE A 206 -3.25 -1.20 8.37
C ILE A 206 -4.23 -1.70 9.42
N ASN A 207 -4.57 -2.99 9.38
CA ASN A 207 -5.46 -3.63 10.34
C ASN A 207 -4.69 -4.07 11.58
N HIS A 208 -4.86 -3.37 12.69
CA HIS A 208 -4.18 -3.66 13.95
C HIS A 208 -4.59 -5.01 14.58
N ALA A 209 -5.75 -5.57 14.21
CA ALA A 209 -6.19 -6.89 14.67
C ALA A 209 -5.45 -8.02 13.95
N PHE A 210 -4.88 -7.76 12.78
CA PHE A 210 -4.17 -8.75 11.99
C PHE A 210 -2.94 -9.27 12.74
N SER A 211 -2.77 -10.58 12.72
CA SER A 211 -1.61 -11.28 13.29
C SER A 211 -0.99 -12.18 12.25
N ARG A 212 0.27 -11.94 11.94
CA ARG A 212 1.00 -12.69 10.92
C ARG A 212 1.56 -13.99 11.50
N ARG A 213 1.50 -15.07 10.72
CA ARG A 213 2.17 -16.33 11.04
C ARG A 213 3.55 -16.40 10.40
N ALA A 214 4.50 -17.01 11.10
CA ALA A 214 5.80 -17.32 10.50
C ALA A 214 5.60 -18.28 9.32
N PRO A 215 6.26 -18.05 8.17
CA PRO A 215 6.33 -19.06 7.14
C PRO A 215 7.25 -20.20 7.53
N GLU A 216 7.21 -21.31 6.79
CA GLU A 216 8.02 -22.49 7.06
C GLU A 216 9.14 -22.67 6.02
N GLY A 217 10.11 -23.49 6.35
CA GLY A 217 11.16 -23.95 5.42
C GLY A 217 12.00 -22.80 4.84
N ALA A 218 12.32 -22.91 3.54
CA ALA A 218 13.18 -21.96 2.83
C ALA A 218 12.67 -20.51 2.89
N LEU A 219 11.37 -20.30 2.94
CA LEU A 219 10.79 -18.96 3.02
C LEU A 219 11.09 -18.30 4.37
N TRP A 220 11.07 -19.08 5.45
CA TRP A 220 11.49 -18.60 6.77
C TRP A 220 12.95 -18.17 6.79
N THR A 221 13.84 -18.98 6.21
CA THR A 221 15.27 -18.63 6.11
C THR A 221 15.48 -17.33 5.30
N GLN A 222 14.73 -17.13 4.21
CA GLN A 222 14.79 -15.89 3.44
C GLN A 222 14.32 -14.67 4.25
N TRP A 223 13.28 -14.82 5.07
CA TRP A 223 12.82 -13.75 5.95
C TRP A 223 13.86 -13.39 7.00
N GLN A 224 14.43 -14.40 7.65
CA GLN A 224 15.49 -14.20 8.65
C GLN A 224 16.69 -13.50 8.04
N LEU A 225 17.15 -13.94 6.87
CA LEU A 225 18.25 -13.31 6.16
C LEU A 225 17.95 -11.86 5.79
N SER A 226 16.78 -11.59 5.19
CA SER A 226 16.38 -10.23 4.84
C SER A 226 16.24 -9.33 6.06
N SER A 227 15.70 -9.87 7.17
CA SER A 227 15.59 -9.15 8.44
C SER A 227 16.96 -8.86 9.03
N ALA A 228 17.90 -9.82 8.98
CA ALA A 228 19.26 -9.66 9.49
C ALA A 228 20.04 -8.60 8.70
N VAL A 229 20.01 -8.65 7.37
CA VAL A 229 20.70 -7.66 6.50
C VAL A 229 20.13 -6.25 6.72
N THR A 230 18.79 -6.14 6.82
CA THR A 230 18.15 -4.84 7.11
C THR A 230 18.49 -4.34 8.51
N SER A 231 18.62 -5.25 9.49
CA SER A 231 19.04 -4.91 10.85
C SER A 231 20.47 -4.41 10.90
N ILE A 232 21.40 -5.09 10.20
CA ILE A 232 22.80 -4.65 10.09
C ILE A 232 22.86 -3.26 9.47
N TRP A 233 22.10 -3.02 8.40
CA TRP A 233 22.03 -1.71 7.77
C TRP A 233 21.51 -0.62 8.73
N ALA A 234 20.41 -0.88 9.44
CA ALA A 234 19.82 0.08 10.38
C ALA A 234 20.78 0.42 11.52
N ILE A 235 21.48 -0.58 12.09
CA ILE A 235 22.48 -0.39 13.15
C ILE A 235 23.70 0.37 12.59
N ALA A 236 24.20 0.01 11.41
CA ALA A 236 25.31 0.69 10.76
C ALA A 236 24.99 2.17 10.50
N LEU A 237 23.77 2.46 10.03
CA LEU A 237 23.32 3.83 9.80
C LEU A 237 23.35 4.64 11.11
N LEU A 238 22.81 4.09 12.20
CA LEU A 238 22.82 4.76 13.50
C LEU A 238 24.26 4.94 14.05
N ALA A 239 25.12 3.94 13.87
CA ALA A 239 26.53 4.04 14.26
C ALA A 239 27.28 5.12 13.44
N MET A 240 27.02 5.20 12.14
CA MET A 240 27.62 6.27 11.29
C MET A 240 27.13 7.66 11.71
N VAL A 241 25.89 7.81 12.15
CA VAL A 241 25.40 9.07 12.69
C VAL A 241 26.05 9.38 14.05
N ALA A 242 26.13 8.40 14.94
CA ALA A 242 26.73 8.57 16.26
C ALA A 242 28.23 8.91 16.21
N THR A 243 28.94 8.38 15.22
CA THR A 243 30.37 8.68 14.99
C THR A 243 30.63 9.92 14.13
N GLY A 244 29.58 10.59 13.64
CA GLY A 244 29.70 11.79 12.79
C GLY A 244 30.09 11.52 11.33
N VAL A 245 30.22 10.25 10.91
CA VAL A 245 30.45 9.87 9.50
C VAL A 245 29.26 10.30 8.63
N VAL A 246 28.04 10.14 9.12
CA VAL A 246 26.84 10.70 8.51
C VAL A 246 26.42 11.90 9.35
N PRO A 247 26.39 13.11 8.79
CA PRO A 247 25.93 14.31 9.51
C PRO A 247 24.48 14.15 9.96
N LEU A 248 24.16 14.60 11.17
CA LEU A 248 22.79 14.54 11.72
C LEU A 248 21.77 15.21 10.78
N ARG A 249 22.14 16.32 10.12
CA ARG A 249 21.28 16.97 9.11
C ARG A 249 20.92 16.02 7.98
N ALA A 250 21.88 15.28 7.44
CA ALA A 250 21.63 14.33 6.35
C ALA A 250 20.71 13.18 6.81
N PHE A 251 20.93 12.67 8.01
CA PHE A 251 20.05 11.65 8.61
C PHE A 251 18.62 12.15 8.81
N LEU A 252 18.45 13.38 9.33
CA LEU A 252 17.11 13.96 9.49
C LEU A 252 16.40 14.18 8.15
N ILE A 253 17.13 14.59 7.10
CA ILE A 253 16.59 14.69 5.73
C ILE A 253 16.18 13.31 5.21
N PHE A 254 16.98 12.27 5.44
CA PHE A 254 16.64 10.90 5.08
C PHE A 254 15.33 10.45 5.75
N LEU A 255 15.18 10.70 7.05
CA LEU A 255 13.94 10.38 7.78
C LEU A 255 12.75 11.19 7.24
N ALA A 256 12.94 12.49 6.98
CA ALA A 256 11.88 13.35 6.44
C ALA A 256 11.42 12.90 5.05
N VAL A 257 12.34 12.49 4.18
CA VAL A 257 12.01 11.92 2.87
C VAL A 257 11.28 10.59 3.04
N GLY A 258 11.73 9.72 3.95
CA GLY A 258 11.02 8.47 4.27
C GLY A 258 9.61 8.72 4.80
N SER A 259 9.41 9.72 5.67
CA SER A 259 8.09 10.14 6.14
C SER A 259 7.22 10.65 4.99
N GLY A 260 7.78 11.45 4.07
CA GLY A 260 7.07 11.91 2.88
C GLY A 260 6.61 10.77 1.97
N VAL A 261 7.48 9.78 1.74
CA VAL A 261 7.13 8.54 1.01
C VAL A 261 5.98 7.80 1.70
N ALA A 262 6.06 7.62 3.01
CA ALA A 262 5.03 6.94 3.78
C ALA A 262 3.68 7.69 3.76
N VAL A 263 3.70 9.03 3.87
CA VAL A 263 2.48 9.86 3.80
C VAL A 263 1.82 9.77 2.43
N ILE A 264 2.58 9.88 1.33
CA ILE A 264 2.00 9.74 -0.02
C ILE A 264 1.40 8.35 -0.21
N ASN A 265 2.09 7.30 0.25
CA ASN A 265 1.56 5.94 0.22
C ASN A 265 0.27 5.82 1.03
N GLN A 266 0.20 6.44 2.20
CA GLN A 266 -0.98 6.37 3.06
C GLN A 266 -2.17 7.14 2.47
N VAL A 267 -1.93 8.31 1.86
CA VAL A 267 -2.96 9.05 1.11
C VAL A 267 -3.45 8.23 -0.08
N ARG A 268 -2.54 7.59 -0.82
CA ARG A 268 -2.91 6.70 -1.93
C ARG A 268 -3.73 5.51 -1.42
N THR A 269 -3.33 4.90 -0.32
CA THR A 269 -4.08 3.79 0.30
C THR A 269 -5.47 4.25 0.72
N LEU A 270 -5.59 5.43 1.34
CA LEU A 270 -6.88 5.99 1.71
C LEU A 270 -7.85 6.10 0.52
N VAL A 271 -7.38 6.51 -0.66
CA VAL A 271 -8.23 6.69 -1.85
C VAL A 271 -8.27 5.48 -2.77
N ALA A 272 -7.69 4.36 -2.38
CA ALA A 272 -7.72 3.11 -3.13
C ALA A 272 -9.06 2.38 -3.01
N HIS A 273 -9.76 2.55 -1.89
CA HIS A 273 -11.05 1.93 -1.56
C HIS A 273 -12.05 2.96 -1.06
N LEU A 274 -13.32 2.56 -1.05
CA LEU A 274 -14.40 3.37 -0.47
C LEU A 274 -14.60 3.07 1.03
N TRP A 275 -14.09 1.92 1.52
CA TRP A 275 -14.09 1.52 2.92
C TRP A 275 -15.49 1.35 3.54
N GLU A 276 -16.48 1.00 2.73
CA GLU A 276 -17.89 0.96 3.13
C GLU A 276 -18.31 -0.44 3.63
N ASN A 277 -17.46 -1.45 3.53
CA ASN A 277 -17.74 -2.81 4.01
C ASN A 277 -17.48 -2.95 5.52
N ASP A 278 -18.37 -3.63 6.22
CA ASP A 278 -18.31 -3.84 7.68
C ASP A 278 -18.10 -5.32 8.04
N GLY A 279 -17.12 -5.94 7.39
CA GLY A 279 -16.67 -7.28 7.73
C GLY A 279 -17.41 -8.43 7.03
N GLU A 280 -18.33 -8.16 6.12
CA GLU A 280 -19.00 -9.20 5.33
C GLU A 280 -18.13 -9.66 4.15
N VAL A 281 -18.27 -10.95 3.76
CA VAL A 281 -17.62 -11.47 2.55
C VAL A 281 -18.27 -10.87 1.32
N MET A 282 -17.47 -10.31 0.43
CA MET A 282 -17.92 -9.62 -0.78
C MET A 282 -17.71 -10.47 -2.03
N THR A 283 -18.61 -10.35 -3.00
CA THR A 283 -18.41 -10.90 -4.37
C THR A 283 -17.27 -10.19 -5.07
N VAL A 284 -16.71 -10.75 -6.16
CA VAL A 284 -15.66 -10.11 -6.95
C VAL A 284 -16.12 -8.76 -7.51
N THR A 285 -17.37 -8.70 -7.98
CA THR A 285 -17.97 -7.44 -8.46
C THR A 285 -18.12 -6.41 -7.34
N ALA A 286 -18.48 -6.83 -6.14
CA ALA A 286 -18.59 -5.94 -4.99
C ALA A 286 -17.20 -5.39 -4.56
N GLN A 287 -16.18 -6.24 -4.51
CA GLN A 287 -14.79 -5.82 -4.25
C GLN A 287 -14.28 -4.81 -5.29
N TYR A 288 -14.58 -5.07 -6.57
CA TYR A 288 -14.29 -4.14 -7.67
C TYR A 288 -14.94 -2.78 -7.46
N LEU A 289 -16.22 -2.73 -7.05
CA LEU A 289 -16.97 -1.49 -6.84
C LEU A 289 -16.59 -0.75 -5.55
N ASP A 290 -16.02 -1.43 -4.56
CA ASP A 290 -15.43 -0.82 -3.36
C ASP A 290 -14.02 -0.27 -3.63
N SER A 291 -13.39 -0.69 -4.72
CA SER A 291 -12.08 -0.24 -5.16
C SER A 291 -12.18 0.89 -6.19
N VAL A 292 -11.08 1.61 -6.43
CA VAL A 292 -11.07 2.86 -7.18
C VAL A 292 -10.13 2.80 -8.38
N ASN A 293 -10.60 3.26 -9.54
CA ASN A 293 -9.76 3.64 -10.67
C ASN A 293 -9.78 5.17 -10.86
N VAL A 294 -8.63 5.74 -11.24
CA VAL A 294 -8.51 7.15 -11.66
C VAL A 294 -7.88 7.22 -13.05
N PRO A 295 -8.64 6.87 -14.11
CA PRO A 295 -8.11 6.83 -15.47
C PRO A 295 -7.83 8.23 -16.04
N PRO A 296 -7.17 8.35 -17.20
CA PRO A 296 -7.13 9.60 -17.96
C PRO A 296 -8.53 10.20 -18.19
N PRO A 297 -8.64 11.54 -18.28
CA PRO A 297 -7.59 12.54 -18.51
C PRO A 297 -6.86 13.02 -17.24
N ALA A 298 -7.12 12.48 -16.04
CA ALA A 298 -6.41 12.87 -14.82
C ALA A 298 -4.91 12.60 -14.97
N LEU A 299 -4.06 13.64 -14.89
CA LEU A 299 -2.60 13.52 -15.01
C LEU A 299 -1.89 13.28 -13.68
N LEU A 300 -2.34 13.92 -12.60
CA LEU A 300 -1.70 13.84 -11.28
C LEU A 300 -1.55 12.41 -10.69
N PRO A 301 -2.40 11.42 -11.04
CA PRO A 301 -2.19 10.05 -10.55
C PRO A 301 -0.83 9.43 -10.90
N VAL A 302 -0.13 9.95 -11.90
CA VAL A 302 1.24 9.49 -12.20
C VAL A 302 2.20 9.73 -11.03
N LEU A 303 1.94 10.74 -10.20
CA LEU A 303 2.76 11.12 -9.05
C LEU A 303 2.36 10.38 -7.76
N TRP A 304 1.06 10.26 -7.47
CA TRP A 304 0.59 9.71 -6.20
C TRP A 304 0.05 8.27 -6.28
N ALA A 305 -0.20 7.75 -7.47
CA ALA A 305 -0.58 6.35 -7.72
C ALA A 305 0.20 5.77 -8.92
N PRO A 306 1.55 5.72 -8.83
CA PRO A 306 2.42 5.22 -9.89
C PRO A 306 2.30 3.69 -10.01
N VAL A 307 3.05 3.09 -10.93
CA VAL A 307 3.18 1.64 -11.10
C VAL A 307 1.78 0.97 -11.15
N GLY A 308 0.91 1.46 -12.03
CA GLY A 308 -0.43 0.91 -12.24
C GLY A 308 -1.45 1.16 -11.12
N LEU A 309 -1.04 1.65 -9.96
CA LEU A 309 -1.88 1.81 -8.77
C LEU A 309 -3.09 2.75 -8.98
N ARG A 310 -3.05 3.60 -10.02
CA ARG A 310 -4.22 4.39 -10.44
C ARG A 310 -5.40 3.56 -10.96
N TYR A 311 -5.16 2.30 -11.33
CA TYR A 311 -6.17 1.34 -11.80
C TYR A 311 -6.47 0.28 -10.74
N HIS A 312 -6.60 0.68 -9.49
CA HIS A 312 -6.65 -0.24 -8.37
C HIS A 312 -7.89 -1.15 -8.39
N ALA A 313 -9.06 -0.63 -8.82
CA ALA A 313 -10.24 -1.48 -9.02
C ALA A 313 -10.01 -2.52 -10.13
N LEU A 314 -9.42 -2.14 -11.27
CA LEU A 314 -9.08 -3.07 -12.34
C LEU A 314 -8.04 -4.10 -11.86
N HIS A 315 -7.09 -3.69 -11.02
CA HIS A 315 -6.14 -4.59 -10.40
C HIS A 315 -6.82 -5.62 -9.48
N HIS A 316 -7.82 -5.22 -8.67
CA HIS A 316 -8.64 -6.17 -7.90
C HIS A 316 -9.42 -7.15 -8.79
N LEU A 317 -9.88 -6.71 -9.95
CA LEU A 317 -10.56 -7.56 -10.91
C LEU A 317 -9.60 -8.58 -11.58
N LEU A 318 -8.37 -8.16 -11.86
CA LEU A 318 -7.34 -8.89 -12.61
C LEU A 318 -5.96 -8.78 -11.93
N PRO A 319 -5.77 -9.35 -10.73
CA PRO A 319 -4.57 -9.13 -9.92
C PRO A 319 -3.27 -9.66 -10.54
N GLY A 320 -3.36 -10.63 -11.46
CA GLY A 320 -2.20 -11.15 -12.19
C GLY A 320 -1.76 -10.31 -13.40
N LEU A 321 -2.45 -9.21 -13.70
CA LEU A 321 -2.11 -8.38 -14.85
C LEU A 321 -0.97 -7.41 -14.49
N PRO A 322 0.16 -7.43 -15.25
CA PRO A 322 1.31 -6.58 -14.95
C PRO A 322 0.93 -5.08 -15.06
N TYR A 323 1.52 -4.25 -14.21
CA TYR A 323 1.17 -2.83 -14.09
C TYR A 323 1.20 -2.05 -15.43
N HIS A 324 2.16 -2.37 -16.29
CA HIS A 324 2.30 -1.71 -17.60
C HIS A 324 1.20 -2.07 -18.58
N ALA A 325 0.46 -3.14 -18.33
CA ALA A 325 -0.66 -3.59 -19.18
C ALA A 325 -2.01 -3.00 -18.73
N LEU A 326 -2.13 -2.51 -17.49
CA LEU A 326 -3.38 -1.97 -16.93
C LEU A 326 -3.99 -0.83 -17.76
N PRO A 327 -3.23 0.14 -18.31
CA PRO A 327 -3.81 1.19 -19.16
C PRO A 327 -4.50 0.64 -20.41
N GLU A 328 -3.88 -0.34 -21.07
CA GLU A 328 -4.44 -0.97 -22.27
C GLU A 328 -5.66 -1.84 -21.93
N ALA A 329 -5.57 -2.61 -20.84
CA ALA A 329 -6.70 -3.38 -20.34
C ALA A 329 -7.91 -2.48 -20.03
N HIS A 330 -7.68 -1.37 -19.32
CA HIS A 330 -8.73 -0.39 -19.03
C HIS A 330 -9.36 0.16 -20.31
N ARG A 331 -8.56 0.51 -21.31
CA ARG A 331 -9.02 1.03 -22.61
C ARG A 331 -9.90 0.01 -23.35
N ARG A 332 -9.48 -1.27 -23.41
CA ARG A 332 -10.24 -2.35 -24.04
C ARG A 332 -11.59 -2.58 -23.35
N LEU A 333 -11.55 -2.70 -22.01
CA LEU A 333 -12.76 -2.95 -21.21
C LEU A 333 -13.75 -1.79 -21.25
N SER A 334 -13.25 -0.55 -21.19
CA SER A 334 -14.11 0.63 -21.27
C SER A 334 -14.86 0.71 -22.60
N ARG A 335 -14.21 0.30 -23.71
CA ARG A 335 -14.85 0.28 -25.03
C ARG A 335 -15.87 -0.86 -25.16
N ALA A 336 -15.50 -2.07 -24.70
CA ALA A 336 -16.33 -3.25 -24.87
C ALA A 336 -17.58 -3.26 -23.98
N LEU A 337 -17.45 -2.77 -22.74
CA LEU A 337 -18.55 -2.80 -21.77
C LEU A 337 -19.48 -1.57 -21.86
N GLY A 338 -19.03 -0.50 -22.50
CA GLY A 338 -19.82 0.72 -22.68
C GLY A 338 -19.99 1.57 -21.41
N ALA A 339 -20.54 2.79 -21.59
CA ALA A 339 -20.62 3.82 -20.55
C ALA A 339 -21.58 3.49 -19.38
N GLY A 340 -22.61 2.70 -19.63
CA GLY A 340 -23.61 2.34 -18.62
C GLY A 340 -23.26 1.13 -17.74
N SER A 341 -22.11 0.47 -17.99
CA SER A 341 -21.74 -0.76 -17.30
C SER A 341 -21.34 -0.55 -15.83
N LEU A 342 -21.40 -1.61 -15.02
CA LEU A 342 -20.86 -1.61 -13.66
C LEU A 342 -19.36 -1.30 -13.66
N TYR A 343 -18.64 -1.67 -14.70
CA TYR A 343 -17.21 -1.36 -14.86
C TYR A 343 -16.92 0.14 -14.76
N GLN A 344 -17.75 1.01 -15.34
CA GLN A 344 -17.52 2.45 -15.31
C GLN A 344 -17.77 3.07 -13.93
N ARG A 345 -18.50 2.39 -13.05
CA ARG A 345 -18.86 2.92 -11.72
C ARG A 345 -17.69 3.00 -10.75
N ALA A 346 -16.62 2.25 -10.97
CA ALA A 346 -15.38 2.33 -10.19
C ALA A 346 -14.40 3.41 -10.70
N ASN A 347 -14.75 4.17 -11.75
CA ASN A 347 -13.90 5.21 -12.33
C ASN A 347 -14.21 6.58 -11.71
N TYR A 348 -13.19 7.22 -11.14
CA TYR A 348 -13.27 8.51 -10.47
C TYR A 348 -12.39 9.56 -11.16
N ARG A 349 -12.71 10.85 -10.95
CA ARG A 349 -12.05 11.96 -11.66
C ARG A 349 -10.69 12.35 -11.08
N GLY A 350 -10.39 12.04 -9.81
CA GLY A 350 -9.12 12.39 -9.19
C GLY A 350 -9.12 12.38 -7.68
N LEU A 351 -7.97 12.74 -7.10
CA LEU A 351 -7.68 12.67 -5.66
C LEU A 351 -8.66 13.51 -4.83
N PHE A 352 -8.84 14.77 -5.18
CA PHE A 352 -9.62 15.69 -4.35
C PHE A 352 -11.10 15.27 -4.22
N GLY A 353 -11.72 14.80 -5.32
CA GLY A 353 -13.09 14.30 -5.27
C GLY A 353 -13.23 13.01 -4.45
N LEU A 354 -12.22 12.15 -4.45
CA LEU A 354 -12.19 10.94 -3.61
C LEU A 354 -12.01 11.29 -2.13
N VAL A 355 -11.08 12.17 -1.81
CA VAL A 355 -10.86 12.64 -0.42
C VAL A 355 -12.12 13.31 0.12
N ASP A 356 -12.75 14.20 -0.66
CA ASP A 356 -14.03 14.84 -0.27
C ASP A 356 -15.12 13.79 -0.01
N ARG A 357 -15.25 12.79 -0.88
CA ARG A 357 -16.20 11.69 -0.69
C ARG A 357 -15.97 10.94 0.62
N ILE A 358 -14.70 10.56 0.91
CA ILE A 358 -14.35 9.82 2.13
C ILE A 358 -14.59 10.69 3.37
N ILE A 359 -14.22 11.97 3.33
CA ILE A 359 -14.49 12.93 4.42
C ILE A 359 -16.00 13.00 4.68
N ARG A 360 -16.83 13.20 3.65
CA ARG A 360 -18.28 13.25 3.80
C ARG A 360 -18.86 11.96 4.35
N SER A 361 -18.36 10.81 3.90
CA SER A 361 -18.83 9.52 4.39
C SER A 361 -18.47 9.26 5.86
N THR A 362 -17.37 9.81 6.35
CA THR A 362 -16.83 9.55 7.69
C THR A 362 -17.06 10.71 8.67
N MET A 363 -16.77 11.96 8.25
CA MET A 363 -16.70 13.11 9.16
C MET A 363 -18.01 13.91 9.26
N LEU A 364 -18.93 13.76 8.32
CA LEU A 364 -20.17 14.52 8.25
C LEU A 364 -21.41 13.68 8.58
N ARG A 365 -21.25 12.50 9.17
CA ARG A 365 -22.33 11.62 9.66
C ARG A 365 -22.74 11.96 11.09
#